data_8c97193fe2dd8284d6f60860de0ad94d
#
_entry.id   8c97193fe2dd8284d6f60860de0ad94d
#
_cell.length_a   1.000
_cell.length_b   1.000
_cell.length_c   1.000
_cell.angle_alpha   90.00
_cell.angle_beta   90.00
_cell.angle_gamma   90.00
#
_symmetry.space_group_name_H-M   'P 1'
#
loop_
_entity.id
_entity.type
_entity.pdbx_description
1 polymer ?
#
loop_
_entity_poly.entity_id
_entity_poly.type
_entity_poly.pdbx_seq_one_letter_code
_entity_poly.pdbx_strand_id
1 'polypeptide(L)'
;MHSPNVASVKQETRALRLTLGLSLLLLFFSGCSLIQPRVVTLCTNRPEMAAYVEYFNTLSSDYRVILCYKPNPAENVIGRNRDADLVLGPWLNGSAARRNFESLDSLFRREYLNRDDFYPGLLNAGMWEGKQELLPLSFNMSAVVFPADAVAADAPKLMATMEYVKETGAAFNESVRDRIVRMGFSPLWQPGFLYRAAEIFGAQFRETPEGSVHWNSARLQDTKEFCASWIAETNLGYEQDSQFQRTYLYETLPKLLDSGRILFYMTDSSSLFRNLEEQAEEVDFRWLGAENRIPADEEVLYFGIPRGSRNRRGARLFLTWMFQPETQGRLLEINQEKRLDTFGIAGGFSSLRIVNEREFPRVYRQLLGRIPPEEMLSFSKALPVNWGEQKKQIVIPWLVSYVTGRADEELLSQRLMEFRSP
;
A
#
# COMPACT_ATOMS: atom_id res chain seq x y z
N MET A 1 33.14 -65.38 -64.60
CA MET A 1 32.46 -65.42 -63.30
C MET A 1 33.16 -64.47 -62.34
N HIS A 2 32.66 -63.27 -62.17
CA HIS A 2 33.24 -62.27 -61.22
C HIS A 2 32.46 -62.34 -59.96
N SER A 3 33.05 -62.69 -58.83
CA SER A 3 32.46 -62.60 -57.50
C SER A 3 32.54 -61.18 -57.01
N PRO A 4 31.41 -60.62 -56.43
CA PRO A 4 31.38 -59.26 -55.93
C PRO A 4 32.24 -59.12 -54.65
N ASN A 5 32.94 -58.02 -54.56
CA ASN A 5 33.95 -57.68 -53.55
C ASN A 5 33.23 -57.41 -52.18
N VAL A 6 33.40 -58.30 -51.22
CA VAL A 6 32.78 -58.28 -49.86
C VAL A 6 33.19 -57.04 -49.07
N ALA A 7 34.23 -56.33 -49.47
CA ALA A 7 34.70 -55.12 -48.83
C ALA A 7 33.76 -53.87 -49.06
N SER A 8 33.13 -53.79 -50.26
CA SER A 8 32.24 -52.73 -50.65
C SER A 8 30.93 -52.74 -49.81
N VAL A 9 30.38 -53.95 -49.58
CA VAL A 9 29.10 -54.09 -48.85
C VAL A 9 29.25 -53.76 -47.35
N LYS A 10 30.45 -53.98 -46.75
CA LYS A 10 30.71 -53.63 -45.36
C LYS A 10 30.87 -52.09 -45.16
N GLN A 11 31.35 -51.37 -46.17
CA GLN A 11 31.53 -49.93 -46.14
C GLN A 11 30.20 -49.17 -46.28
N GLU A 12 29.31 -49.66 -47.18
CA GLU A 12 27.94 -49.07 -47.32
C GLU A 12 27.07 -49.30 -46.09
N THR A 13 27.12 -50.48 -45.45
CA THR A 13 26.36 -50.76 -44.22
C THR A 13 26.89 -49.98 -43.01
N ARG A 14 28.19 -49.61 -42.94
CA ARG A 14 28.73 -48.71 -41.92
C ARG A 14 28.28 -47.25 -42.16
N ALA A 15 28.34 -46.78 -43.40
CA ALA A 15 27.88 -45.43 -43.75
C ALA A 15 26.35 -45.26 -43.47
N LEU A 16 25.55 -46.26 -43.79
CA LEU A 16 24.08 -46.26 -43.52
C LEU A 16 23.77 -46.28 -42.02
N ARG A 17 24.54 -47.00 -41.20
CA ARG A 17 24.37 -47.00 -39.73
C ARG A 17 24.83 -45.68 -39.09
N LEU A 18 25.86 -45.03 -39.62
CA LEU A 18 26.32 -43.70 -39.17
C LEU A 18 25.33 -42.62 -39.55
N THR A 19 24.75 -42.66 -40.75
CA THR A 19 23.72 -41.68 -41.18
C THR A 19 22.40 -41.86 -40.40
N LEU A 20 21.98 -43.14 -40.15
CA LEU A 20 20.82 -43.41 -39.33
C LEU A 20 21.00 -42.99 -37.87
N GLY A 21 22.20 -43.21 -37.27
CA GLY A 21 22.55 -42.78 -35.93
C GLY A 21 22.59 -41.27 -35.80
N LEU A 22 23.14 -40.56 -36.82
CA LEU A 22 23.17 -39.08 -36.82
C LEU A 22 21.78 -38.47 -37.02
N SER A 23 20.94 -39.09 -37.86
CA SER A 23 19.54 -38.65 -38.03
C SER A 23 18.71 -38.88 -36.77
N LEU A 24 18.94 -39.96 -36.01
CA LEU A 24 18.25 -40.23 -34.75
C LEU A 24 18.72 -39.25 -33.66
N LEU A 25 20.02 -38.89 -33.65
CA LEU A 25 20.56 -37.86 -32.72
C LEU A 25 19.99 -36.48 -33.02
N LEU A 26 19.83 -36.11 -34.29
CA LEU A 26 19.22 -34.85 -34.71
C LEU A 26 17.73 -34.79 -34.38
N LEU A 27 17.03 -35.93 -34.41
CA LEU A 27 15.62 -36.00 -33.97
C LEU A 27 15.46 -35.82 -32.45
N PHE A 28 16.45 -36.27 -31.64
CA PHE A 28 16.46 -36.01 -30.20
C PHE A 28 16.75 -34.53 -29.86
N PHE A 29 17.56 -33.85 -30.67
CA PHE A 29 17.80 -32.42 -30.51
C PHE A 29 16.67 -31.53 -31.07
N SER A 30 15.87 -32.03 -32.01
CA SER A 30 14.69 -31.33 -32.55
C SER A 30 13.47 -31.43 -31.65
N GLY A 31 13.49 -32.29 -30.62
CA GLY A 31 12.38 -32.50 -29.67
C GLY A 31 12.31 -31.54 -28.49
N CYS A 32 13.30 -30.68 -28.31
CA CYS A 32 13.13 -29.49 -27.45
C CYS A 32 12.34 -28.45 -28.22
N SER A 33 11.03 -28.68 -28.42
CA SER A 33 10.14 -27.57 -28.62
C SER A 33 10.28 -26.69 -27.37
N LEU A 34 10.96 -25.56 -27.52
CA LEU A 34 10.92 -24.48 -26.54
C LEU A 34 9.45 -24.12 -26.39
N ILE A 35 8.77 -24.77 -25.45
CA ILE A 35 7.41 -24.39 -25.06
C ILE A 35 7.61 -22.99 -24.49
N GLN A 36 7.30 -21.98 -25.28
CA GLN A 36 7.39 -20.61 -24.80
C GLN A 36 6.45 -20.47 -23.60
N PRO A 37 6.94 -19.91 -22.50
CA PRO A 37 6.11 -19.74 -21.32
C PRO A 37 4.87 -18.88 -21.67
N ARG A 38 3.73 -19.24 -21.14
CA ARG A 38 2.50 -18.46 -21.32
C ARG A 38 2.64 -17.11 -20.60
N VAL A 39 2.36 -16.03 -21.32
CA VAL A 39 2.52 -14.68 -20.78
C VAL A 39 1.31 -14.30 -19.94
N VAL A 40 1.54 -13.78 -18.74
CA VAL A 40 0.57 -13.16 -17.83
C VAL A 40 0.89 -11.67 -17.75
N THR A 41 -0.04 -10.82 -18.13
CA THR A 41 0.13 -9.36 -18.06
C THR A 41 -0.40 -8.85 -16.72
N LEU A 42 0.49 -8.32 -15.86
CA LEU A 42 0.17 -7.64 -14.61
C LEU A 42 0.20 -6.13 -14.81
N CYS A 43 -0.95 -5.47 -14.72
CA CYS A 43 -1.03 -4.01 -14.76
C CYS A 43 -1.05 -3.42 -13.33
N THR A 44 -0.16 -2.45 -13.09
CA THR A 44 0.01 -1.82 -11.77
C THR A 44 0.63 -0.43 -11.88
N ASN A 45 0.50 0.36 -10.82
CA ASN A 45 1.22 1.63 -10.62
C ASN A 45 2.40 1.49 -9.63
N ARG A 46 2.79 0.26 -9.26
CA ARG A 46 3.86 -0.02 -8.30
C ARG A 46 5.12 -0.50 -9.03
N PRO A 47 6.15 0.37 -9.18
CA PRO A 47 7.37 0.01 -9.92
C PRO A 47 8.19 -1.09 -9.23
N GLU A 48 8.14 -1.22 -7.91
CA GLU A 48 8.80 -2.25 -7.12
C GLU A 48 8.37 -3.68 -7.51
N MET A 49 7.18 -3.82 -8.09
CA MET A 49 6.71 -5.10 -8.64
C MET A 49 7.64 -5.67 -9.73
N ALA A 50 8.51 -4.85 -10.32
CA ALA A 50 9.49 -5.33 -11.31
C ALA A 50 10.44 -6.38 -10.72
N ALA A 51 10.96 -6.14 -9.51
CA ALA A 51 11.84 -7.08 -8.82
C ALA A 51 11.11 -8.38 -8.42
N TYR A 52 9.84 -8.26 -8.00
CA TYR A 52 9.02 -9.41 -7.62
C TYR A 52 8.68 -10.29 -8.83
N VAL A 53 8.31 -9.65 -9.94
CA VAL A 53 8.04 -10.35 -11.21
C VAL A 53 9.31 -11.00 -11.77
N GLU A 54 10.46 -10.33 -11.70
CA GLU A 54 11.74 -10.91 -12.09
C GLU A 54 12.02 -12.18 -11.27
N TYR A 55 11.89 -12.13 -9.95
CA TYR A 55 12.07 -13.28 -9.08
C TYR A 55 11.11 -14.43 -9.40
N PHE A 56 9.80 -14.16 -9.55
CA PHE A 56 8.83 -15.16 -9.98
C PHE A 56 9.25 -15.83 -11.30
N ASN A 57 9.68 -15.05 -12.28
CA ASN A 57 10.07 -15.54 -13.59
C ASN A 57 11.33 -16.41 -13.58
N THR A 58 12.17 -16.33 -12.52
CA THR A 58 13.29 -17.27 -12.34
C THR A 58 12.83 -18.63 -11.81
N LEU A 59 11.69 -18.69 -11.14
CA LEU A 59 11.14 -19.90 -10.52
C LEU A 59 10.14 -20.64 -11.41
N SER A 60 9.49 -19.94 -12.35
CA SER A 60 8.44 -20.51 -13.19
C SER A 60 8.91 -20.74 -14.63
N SER A 61 8.78 -22.00 -15.10
CA SER A 61 9.04 -22.37 -16.48
C SER A 61 7.81 -22.27 -17.39
N ASP A 62 6.60 -22.45 -16.84
CA ASP A 62 5.37 -22.56 -17.59
C ASP A 62 4.71 -21.21 -17.88
N TYR A 63 4.97 -20.23 -17.01
CA TYR A 63 4.38 -18.88 -17.06
C TYR A 63 5.45 -17.81 -16.90
N ARG A 64 5.31 -16.77 -17.69
CA ARG A 64 6.13 -15.56 -17.57
C ARG A 64 5.21 -14.37 -17.30
N VAL A 65 5.42 -13.66 -16.21
CA VAL A 65 4.71 -12.42 -15.91
C VAL A 65 5.44 -11.25 -16.57
N ILE A 66 4.71 -10.35 -17.19
CA ILE A 66 5.19 -9.08 -17.70
C ILE A 66 4.42 -7.94 -17.06
N LEU A 67 5.09 -6.81 -16.83
CA LEU A 67 4.46 -5.63 -16.24
C LEU A 67 3.89 -4.70 -17.30
N CYS A 68 2.73 -4.15 -16.97
CA CYS A 68 2.09 -3.06 -17.67
C CYS A 68 1.89 -1.91 -16.66
N TYR A 69 2.60 -0.80 -16.83
CA TYR A 69 2.42 0.34 -15.94
C TYR A 69 1.15 1.13 -16.31
N LYS A 70 0.32 1.38 -15.28
CA LYS A 70 -0.89 2.20 -15.38
C LYS A 70 -0.95 3.12 -14.16
N PRO A 71 -1.01 4.46 -14.32
CA PRO A 71 -1.11 5.39 -13.20
C PRO A 71 -2.32 5.10 -12.30
N ASN A 72 -3.48 4.83 -12.90
CA ASN A 72 -4.75 4.52 -12.23
C ASN A 72 -5.24 3.11 -12.62
N PRO A 73 -4.76 2.04 -11.97
CA PRO A 73 -5.15 0.67 -12.32
C PRO A 73 -6.65 0.42 -12.20
N ALA A 74 -7.33 1.05 -11.24
CA ALA A 74 -8.77 0.90 -11.02
C ALA A 74 -9.60 1.47 -12.20
N GLU A 75 -9.25 2.64 -12.70
CA GLU A 75 -9.91 3.24 -13.86
C GLU A 75 -9.68 2.44 -15.15
N ASN A 76 -8.47 1.89 -15.30
CA ASN A 76 -8.14 1.06 -16.45
C ASN A 76 -9.00 -0.21 -16.53
N VAL A 77 -9.42 -0.77 -15.39
CA VAL A 77 -10.32 -1.93 -15.35
C VAL A 77 -11.74 -1.58 -15.78
N ILE A 78 -12.19 -0.36 -15.51
CA ILE A 78 -13.53 0.12 -15.91
C ILE A 78 -13.58 0.37 -17.40
N GLY A 79 -12.49 0.80 -18.00
CA GLY A 79 -12.37 1.09 -19.43
C GLY A 79 -12.53 -0.17 -20.32
N ARG A 80 -12.61 0.05 -21.64
CA ARG A 80 -12.71 -1.04 -22.63
C ARG A 80 -11.40 -1.79 -22.88
N ASN A 81 -10.28 -1.28 -22.36
CA ASN A 81 -8.96 -1.88 -22.55
C ASN A 81 -8.78 -3.05 -21.57
N ARG A 82 -8.90 -4.29 -22.07
CA ARG A 82 -8.89 -5.54 -21.28
C ARG A 82 -7.59 -6.32 -21.46
N ASP A 83 -6.45 -5.62 -21.53
CA ASP A 83 -5.18 -6.27 -21.84
C ASP A 83 -4.47 -6.85 -20.60
N ALA A 84 -5.06 -6.72 -19.40
CA ALA A 84 -4.52 -7.26 -18.16
C ALA A 84 -5.09 -8.63 -17.84
N ASP A 85 -4.20 -9.56 -17.46
CA ASP A 85 -4.58 -10.84 -16.85
C ASP A 85 -4.69 -10.73 -15.32
N LEU A 86 -3.96 -9.78 -14.76
CA LEU A 86 -3.91 -9.47 -13.34
C LEU A 86 -3.76 -7.96 -13.14
N VAL A 87 -4.42 -7.40 -12.16
CA VAL A 87 -4.32 -5.98 -11.80
C VAL A 87 -3.94 -5.86 -10.34
N LEU A 88 -3.00 -4.97 -10.03
CA LEU A 88 -2.63 -4.56 -8.68
C LEU A 88 -2.75 -3.04 -8.57
N GLY A 89 -3.49 -2.57 -7.59
CA GLY A 89 -3.61 -1.13 -7.32
C GLY A 89 -4.54 -0.81 -6.17
N PRO A 90 -4.59 0.47 -5.77
CA PRO A 90 -5.57 0.96 -4.83
C PRO A 90 -6.97 1.09 -5.49
N TRP A 91 -7.99 1.28 -4.66
CA TRP A 91 -9.38 1.59 -5.05
C TRP A 91 -10.07 0.54 -5.93
N LEU A 92 -9.49 -0.67 -6.09
CA LEU A 92 -10.10 -1.75 -6.88
C LEU A 92 -11.40 -2.24 -6.24
N ASN A 93 -11.58 -2.06 -4.94
CA ASN A 93 -12.78 -2.42 -4.19
C ASN A 93 -13.93 -1.39 -4.33
N GLY A 94 -13.71 -0.27 -5.00
CA GLY A 94 -14.78 0.68 -5.35
C GLY A 94 -15.82 0.07 -6.27
N SER A 95 -17.09 0.51 -6.16
CA SER A 95 -18.26 -0.09 -6.82
C SER A 95 -18.11 -0.19 -8.34
N ALA A 96 -17.48 0.79 -8.98
CA ALA A 96 -17.28 0.82 -10.42
C ALA A 96 -16.24 -0.21 -10.90
N ALA A 97 -15.15 -0.44 -10.12
CA ALA A 97 -14.07 -1.34 -10.51
C ALA A 97 -14.38 -2.80 -10.16
N ARG A 98 -14.84 -3.08 -8.92
CA ARG A 98 -14.99 -4.43 -8.38
C ARG A 98 -15.82 -5.38 -9.23
N ARG A 99 -16.93 -4.90 -9.84
CA ARG A 99 -17.78 -5.73 -10.72
C ARG A 99 -17.08 -6.30 -11.95
N ASN A 100 -15.88 -5.85 -12.25
CA ASN A 100 -15.09 -6.32 -13.39
C ASN A 100 -14.17 -7.49 -13.05
N PHE A 101 -14.09 -7.89 -11.78
CA PHE A 101 -13.22 -8.99 -11.34
C PHE A 101 -13.99 -10.31 -11.21
N GLU A 102 -13.27 -11.41 -11.35
CA GLU A 102 -13.81 -12.74 -11.12
C GLU A 102 -13.58 -13.21 -9.68
N SER A 103 -14.38 -14.19 -9.22
CA SER A 103 -14.19 -14.79 -7.90
C SER A 103 -12.86 -15.54 -7.78
N LEU A 104 -12.18 -15.28 -6.67
CA LEU A 104 -10.95 -15.94 -6.22
C LEU A 104 -11.19 -17.02 -5.15
N ASP A 105 -12.46 -17.34 -4.82
CA ASP A 105 -12.83 -18.36 -3.81
C ASP A 105 -12.19 -19.72 -4.04
N SER A 106 -11.88 -20.06 -5.31
CA SER A 106 -11.21 -21.31 -5.63
C SER A 106 -9.82 -21.43 -5.04
N LEU A 107 -9.13 -20.31 -4.74
CA LEU A 107 -7.82 -20.30 -4.10
C LEU A 107 -7.91 -20.78 -2.65
N PHE A 108 -8.97 -20.41 -1.95
CA PHE A 108 -9.23 -20.83 -0.57
C PHE A 108 -9.83 -22.25 -0.49
N ARG A 109 -10.82 -22.57 -1.33
CA ARG A 109 -11.44 -23.92 -1.35
C ARG A 109 -10.48 -25.05 -1.68
N ARG A 110 -9.41 -24.77 -2.42
CA ARG A 110 -8.36 -25.74 -2.77
C ARG A 110 -7.17 -25.69 -1.83
N GLU A 111 -7.29 -24.95 -0.72
CA GLU A 111 -6.26 -24.80 0.31
C GLU A 111 -4.93 -24.24 -0.23
N TYR A 112 -4.96 -23.54 -1.38
CA TYR A 112 -3.80 -22.83 -1.87
C TYR A 112 -3.46 -21.61 -1.02
N LEU A 113 -4.50 -20.97 -0.43
CA LEU A 113 -4.40 -19.87 0.52
C LEU A 113 -5.31 -20.17 1.71
N ASN A 114 -4.86 -19.76 2.92
CA ASN A 114 -5.67 -19.84 4.12
C ASN A 114 -6.22 -18.45 4.48
N ARG A 115 -7.53 -18.35 4.77
CA ARG A 115 -8.17 -17.09 5.18
C ARG A 115 -7.61 -16.55 6.48
N ASP A 116 -7.25 -17.45 7.40
CA ASP A 116 -6.77 -17.13 8.74
C ASP A 116 -5.36 -16.50 8.73
N ASP A 117 -4.64 -16.56 7.61
CA ASP A 117 -3.35 -15.88 7.46
C ASP A 117 -3.49 -14.36 7.27
N PHE A 118 -4.66 -13.91 6.79
CA PHE A 118 -4.92 -12.51 6.50
C PHE A 118 -5.50 -11.77 7.70
N TYR A 119 -5.32 -10.44 7.72
CA TYR A 119 -6.16 -9.58 8.54
C TYR A 119 -7.61 -9.65 8.04
N PRO A 120 -8.58 -10.10 8.89
CA PRO A 120 -9.96 -10.32 8.45
C PRO A 120 -10.63 -9.07 7.88
N GLY A 121 -10.36 -7.90 8.48
CA GLY A 121 -10.91 -6.64 8.01
C GLY A 121 -10.47 -6.28 6.59
N LEU A 122 -9.19 -6.51 6.25
CA LEU A 122 -8.66 -6.31 4.89
C LEU A 122 -9.23 -7.31 3.91
N LEU A 123 -9.25 -8.60 4.27
CA LEU A 123 -9.77 -9.64 3.39
C LEU A 123 -11.25 -9.43 3.08
N ASN A 124 -12.05 -9.07 4.10
CA ASN A 124 -13.47 -8.79 3.94
C ASN A 124 -13.73 -7.55 3.06
N ALA A 125 -12.85 -6.54 3.08
CA ALA A 125 -12.97 -5.38 2.20
C ALA A 125 -12.80 -5.72 0.70
N GLY A 126 -12.19 -6.88 0.39
CA GLY A 126 -12.08 -7.44 -0.96
C GLY A 126 -13.25 -8.36 -1.36
N MET A 127 -14.25 -8.57 -0.48
CA MET A 127 -15.43 -9.41 -0.76
C MET A 127 -16.57 -8.60 -1.37
N TRP A 128 -17.30 -9.24 -2.29
CA TRP A 128 -18.54 -8.73 -2.86
C TRP A 128 -19.57 -9.84 -3.00
N GLU A 129 -20.80 -9.58 -2.52
CA GLU A 129 -21.91 -10.55 -2.57
C GLU A 129 -21.51 -11.95 -2.06
N GLY A 130 -20.74 -11.98 -0.98
CA GLY A 130 -20.26 -13.23 -0.37
C GLY A 130 -19.14 -13.95 -1.12
N LYS A 131 -18.56 -13.35 -2.17
CA LYS A 131 -17.44 -13.89 -2.95
C LYS A 131 -16.19 -13.05 -2.74
N GLN A 132 -15.05 -13.70 -2.64
CA GLN A 132 -13.77 -13.02 -2.65
C GLN A 132 -13.41 -12.66 -4.09
N GLU A 133 -13.43 -11.38 -4.44
CA GLU A 133 -13.08 -10.91 -5.79
C GLU A 133 -11.69 -10.27 -5.81
N LEU A 134 -11.24 -9.70 -4.69
CA LEU A 134 -9.94 -9.06 -4.55
C LEU A 134 -9.17 -9.64 -3.37
N LEU A 135 -7.85 -9.76 -3.51
CA LEU A 135 -6.93 -10.10 -2.41
C LEU A 135 -6.14 -8.85 -2.00
N PRO A 136 -6.23 -8.42 -0.74
CA PRO A 136 -5.40 -7.32 -0.24
C PRO A 136 -3.93 -7.76 -0.24
N LEU A 137 -3.03 -6.90 -0.71
CA LEU A 137 -1.59 -7.17 -0.69
C LEU A 137 -0.91 -6.43 0.45
N SER A 138 -1.13 -5.12 0.53
CA SER A 138 -0.46 -4.29 1.53
C SER A 138 -1.27 -3.06 1.93
N PHE A 139 -0.94 -2.53 3.11
CA PHE A 139 -1.55 -1.34 3.69
C PHE A 139 -0.52 -0.51 4.45
N ASN A 140 -0.85 0.74 4.73
CA ASN A 140 -0.03 1.64 5.52
C ASN A 140 -0.78 2.14 6.75
N MET A 141 -0.05 2.75 7.68
CA MET A 141 -0.56 3.39 8.88
C MET A 141 0.13 4.75 9.06
N SER A 142 -0.55 5.68 9.70
CA SER A 142 0.03 6.97 10.03
C SER A 142 0.74 6.93 11.38
N ALA A 143 1.88 7.61 11.46
CA ALA A 143 2.68 7.75 12.67
C ALA A 143 2.99 9.22 12.95
N VAL A 144 3.23 9.55 14.22
CA VAL A 144 3.91 10.77 14.63
C VAL A 144 5.34 10.45 14.96
N VAL A 145 6.25 11.29 14.48
CA VAL A 145 7.71 11.21 14.67
C VAL A 145 8.15 12.36 15.58
N PHE A 146 9.09 12.09 16.48
CA PHE A 146 9.60 13.03 17.47
C PHE A 146 11.05 12.68 17.85
N PRO A 147 11.85 13.62 18.43
CA PRO A 147 13.18 13.33 18.92
C PRO A 147 13.13 12.27 20.04
N ALA A 148 14.01 11.27 19.99
CA ALA A 148 13.95 10.11 20.89
C ALA A 148 14.08 10.48 22.37
N ASP A 149 14.74 11.58 22.69
CA ASP A 149 14.95 12.11 24.05
C ASP A 149 13.85 13.09 24.51
N ALA A 150 12.96 13.51 23.61
CA ALA A 150 11.96 14.53 23.91
C ALA A 150 10.70 14.01 24.61
N VAL A 151 10.52 12.70 24.69
CA VAL A 151 9.34 12.07 25.25
C VAL A 151 9.70 11.25 26.49
N ALA A 152 8.91 11.37 27.54
CA ALA A 152 9.14 10.67 28.80
C ALA A 152 9.20 9.13 28.61
N ALA A 153 10.07 8.47 29.39
CA ALA A 153 10.32 7.03 29.28
C ALA A 153 9.08 6.15 29.57
N ASP A 154 8.10 6.68 30.29
CA ASP A 154 6.82 6.05 30.64
C ASP A 154 5.69 6.34 29.65
N ALA A 155 5.96 7.15 28.61
CA ALA A 155 4.99 7.43 27.56
C ALA A 155 4.56 6.16 26.82
N PRO A 156 3.34 6.11 26.25
CA PRO A 156 2.88 4.98 25.44
C PRO A 156 3.86 4.63 24.33
N LYS A 157 4.28 3.36 24.25
CA LYS A 157 5.34 2.94 23.31
C LYS A 157 4.83 2.57 21.91
N LEU A 158 3.56 2.21 21.78
CA LEU A 158 2.99 1.72 20.54
C LEU A 158 2.18 2.80 19.81
N MET A 159 1.30 3.48 20.52
CA MET A 159 0.32 4.40 19.94
C MET A 159 0.35 5.75 20.66
N ALA A 160 0.26 6.83 19.91
CA ALA A 160 -0.03 8.18 20.39
C ALA A 160 -1.48 8.53 20.07
N THR A 161 -2.22 9.02 21.06
CA THR A 161 -3.56 9.57 20.84
C THR A 161 -3.46 11.01 20.36
N MET A 162 -4.56 11.51 19.80
CA MET A 162 -4.65 12.91 19.37
C MET A 162 -4.49 13.87 20.56
N GLU A 163 -5.07 13.51 21.71
CA GLU A 163 -4.97 14.24 22.97
C GLU A 163 -3.52 14.28 23.45
N TYR A 164 -2.81 13.15 23.42
CA TYR A 164 -1.40 13.08 23.79
C TYR A 164 -0.54 14.02 22.94
N VAL A 165 -0.74 14.01 21.62
CA VAL A 165 0.00 14.89 20.71
C VAL A 165 -0.33 16.37 20.98
N LYS A 166 -1.62 16.70 21.25
CA LYS A 166 -2.07 18.05 21.59
C LYS A 166 -1.43 18.55 22.90
N GLU A 167 -1.53 17.76 23.97
CA GLU A 167 -1.06 18.14 25.30
C GLU A 167 0.48 18.23 25.37
N THR A 168 1.17 17.23 24.83
CA THR A 168 2.63 17.21 24.79
C THR A 168 3.17 18.34 23.89
N GLY A 169 2.51 18.56 22.76
CA GLY A 169 2.81 19.68 21.86
C GLY A 169 2.60 21.04 22.50
N ALA A 170 1.52 21.19 23.30
CA ALA A 170 1.24 22.42 24.05
C ALA A 170 2.36 22.75 25.04
N ALA A 171 2.84 21.75 25.77
CA ALA A 171 3.92 21.92 26.74
C ALA A 171 5.27 22.31 26.08
N PHE A 172 5.45 22.00 24.81
CA PHE A 172 6.64 22.37 24.03
C PHE A 172 6.58 23.78 23.44
N ASN A 173 5.37 24.37 23.32
CA ASN A 173 5.18 25.67 22.71
C ASN A 173 5.95 26.76 23.47
N GLU A 174 6.65 27.63 22.73
CA GLU A 174 7.40 28.75 23.27
C GLU A 174 7.08 30.03 22.50
N SER A 175 6.83 31.11 23.25
CA SER A 175 6.56 32.42 22.67
C SER A 175 7.55 33.45 23.15
N VAL A 176 7.99 34.31 22.24
CA VAL A 176 8.87 35.47 22.55
C VAL A 176 8.20 36.71 21.99
N ARG A 177 7.89 37.68 22.87
CA ARG A 177 7.22 38.95 22.51
C ARG A 177 5.95 38.70 21.69
N ASP A 178 5.05 37.86 22.21
CA ASP A 178 3.78 37.48 21.62
C ASP A 178 3.86 36.78 20.26
N ARG A 179 5.02 36.24 19.89
CA ARG A 179 5.18 35.40 18.70
C ARG A 179 5.62 34.01 19.09
N ILE A 180 4.95 33.01 18.55
CA ILE A 180 5.36 31.62 18.72
C ILE A 180 6.65 31.39 17.95
N VAL A 181 7.72 30.98 18.65
CA VAL A 181 9.02 30.66 18.07
C VAL A 181 9.32 29.16 18.04
N ARG A 182 8.65 28.37 18.87
CA ARG A 182 8.63 26.91 18.85
C ARG A 182 7.19 26.46 19.00
N MET A 183 6.79 25.46 18.22
CA MET A 183 5.43 24.93 18.27
C MET A 183 5.47 23.41 18.14
N GLY A 184 4.89 22.73 19.13
CA GLY A 184 4.97 21.27 19.18
C GLY A 184 4.33 20.60 17.98
N PHE A 185 3.11 20.99 17.63
CA PHE A 185 2.40 20.53 16.44
C PHE A 185 1.19 21.43 16.13
N SER A 186 0.79 21.46 14.87
CA SER A 186 -0.51 22.01 14.48
C SER A 186 -1.25 21.14 13.49
N PRO A 187 -2.57 20.95 13.66
CA PRO A 187 -3.43 20.27 12.69
C PRO A 187 -3.39 20.87 11.28
N LEU A 188 -3.01 22.14 11.14
CA LEU A 188 -3.01 22.87 9.86
C LEU A 188 -1.73 22.74 9.05
N TRP A 189 -0.62 22.31 9.65
CA TRP A 189 0.67 22.24 8.93
C TRP A 189 0.71 21.19 7.86
N GLN A 190 0.09 20.07 8.16
CA GLN A 190 -0.03 18.93 7.27
C GLN A 190 -1.52 18.69 7.00
N PRO A 191 -2.07 19.24 5.92
CA PRO A 191 -3.52 19.16 5.68
C PRO A 191 -4.06 17.71 5.66
N GLY A 192 -3.23 16.72 5.31
CA GLY A 192 -3.55 15.29 5.45
C GLY A 192 -3.83 14.85 6.88
N PHE A 193 -3.30 15.58 7.89
CA PHE A 193 -3.57 15.29 9.29
C PHE A 193 -5.06 15.48 9.64
N LEU A 194 -5.72 16.51 9.11
CA LEU A 194 -7.15 16.72 9.35
C LEU A 194 -8.00 15.58 8.82
N TYR A 195 -7.63 15.01 7.67
CA TYR A 195 -8.28 13.82 7.15
C TYR A 195 -8.03 12.61 8.06
N ARG A 196 -6.81 12.41 8.51
CA ARG A 196 -6.47 11.34 9.46
C ARG A 196 -7.19 11.51 10.79
N ALA A 197 -7.28 12.72 11.30
CA ALA A 197 -8.07 13.05 12.50
C ALA A 197 -9.54 12.65 12.30
N ALA A 198 -10.15 12.99 11.17
CA ALA A 198 -11.51 12.61 10.86
C ALA A 198 -11.71 11.07 10.86
N GLU A 199 -10.77 10.31 10.29
CA GLU A 199 -10.82 8.84 10.33
C GLU A 199 -10.64 8.29 11.75
N ILE A 200 -9.73 8.85 12.55
CA ILE A 200 -9.50 8.47 13.95
C ILE A 200 -10.73 8.73 14.81
N PHE A 201 -11.39 9.87 14.64
CA PHE A 201 -12.65 10.19 15.31
C PHE A 201 -13.85 9.38 14.79
N GLY A 202 -13.70 8.69 13.66
CA GLY A 202 -14.71 7.79 13.12
C GLY A 202 -15.66 8.42 12.11
N ALA A 203 -15.22 9.45 11.37
CA ALA A 203 -15.98 10.01 10.26
C ALA A 203 -16.30 8.98 9.17
N GLN A 204 -15.39 8.03 8.93
CA GLN A 204 -15.58 6.84 8.08
C GLN A 204 -16.16 7.20 6.70
N PHE A 205 -15.40 7.92 5.92
CA PHE A 205 -15.76 8.13 4.52
C PHE A 205 -15.92 6.79 3.80
N ARG A 206 -17.02 6.63 3.04
CA ARG A 206 -17.34 5.39 2.34
C ARG A 206 -18.18 5.65 1.11
N GLU A 207 -18.06 4.80 0.11
CA GLU A 207 -18.91 4.79 -1.07
C GLU A 207 -20.28 4.17 -0.72
N THR A 208 -21.36 4.80 -1.19
CA THR A 208 -22.71 4.22 -1.10
C THR A 208 -22.98 3.28 -2.29
N PRO A 209 -24.04 2.45 -2.23
CA PRO A 209 -24.42 1.61 -3.37
C PRO A 209 -24.69 2.40 -4.66
N GLU A 210 -25.11 3.65 -4.53
CA GLU A 210 -25.41 4.59 -5.64
C GLU A 210 -24.15 5.25 -6.20
N GLY A 211 -22.98 5.03 -5.56
CA GLY A 211 -21.68 5.57 -6.00
C GLY A 211 -21.36 6.96 -5.45
N SER A 212 -22.18 7.51 -4.54
CA SER A 212 -21.86 8.74 -3.83
C SER A 212 -21.00 8.46 -2.59
N VAL A 213 -20.37 9.50 -2.03
CA VAL A 213 -19.61 9.39 -0.79
C VAL A 213 -20.47 9.78 0.40
N HIS A 214 -20.42 9.00 1.44
CA HIS A 214 -21.09 9.23 2.71
C HIS A 214 -20.08 9.23 3.87
N TRP A 215 -20.39 9.97 4.94
CA TRP A 215 -19.60 10.03 6.18
C TRP A 215 -20.49 10.15 7.41
N ASN A 216 -19.90 9.98 8.58
CA ASN A 216 -20.58 10.20 9.85
C ASN A 216 -20.42 11.68 10.26
N SER A 217 -21.49 12.48 10.05
CA SER A 217 -21.50 13.92 10.34
C SER A 217 -21.22 14.25 11.80
N ALA A 218 -21.75 13.47 12.75
CA ALA A 218 -21.50 13.71 14.18
C ALA A 218 -20.01 13.57 14.52
N ARG A 219 -19.36 12.51 14.00
CA ARG A 219 -17.93 12.29 14.21
C ARG A 219 -17.05 13.30 13.45
N LEU A 220 -17.52 13.78 12.32
CA LEU A 220 -16.86 14.85 11.60
C LEU A 220 -16.95 16.19 12.36
N GLN A 221 -18.08 16.45 13.02
CA GLN A 221 -18.25 17.60 13.91
C GLN A 221 -17.33 17.49 15.14
N ASP A 222 -17.22 16.30 15.78
CA ASP A 222 -16.26 16.06 16.88
C ASP A 222 -14.82 16.39 16.44
N THR A 223 -14.45 15.99 15.23
CA THR A 223 -13.13 16.30 14.62
C THR A 223 -12.93 17.82 14.50
N LYS A 224 -13.93 18.53 13.98
CA LYS A 224 -13.90 19.97 13.82
C LYS A 224 -13.68 20.67 15.17
N GLU A 225 -14.51 20.31 16.17
CA GLU A 225 -14.44 20.91 17.49
C GLU A 225 -13.07 20.67 18.15
N PHE A 226 -12.57 19.44 18.10
CA PHE A 226 -11.27 19.09 18.65
C PHE A 226 -10.13 19.86 17.97
N CYS A 227 -10.06 19.86 16.65
CA CYS A 227 -8.99 20.55 15.92
C CYS A 227 -9.10 22.07 16.05
N ALA A 228 -10.31 22.64 16.06
CA ALA A 228 -10.52 24.07 16.26
C ALA A 228 -10.10 24.51 17.68
N SER A 229 -10.45 23.73 18.74
CA SER A 229 -9.98 24.01 20.10
C SER A 229 -8.46 23.90 20.22
N TRP A 230 -7.84 22.94 19.55
CA TRP A 230 -6.39 22.82 19.50
C TRP A 230 -5.74 24.08 18.95
N ILE A 231 -6.21 24.57 17.80
CA ILE A 231 -5.69 25.78 17.17
C ILE A 231 -5.91 27.00 18.07
N ALA A 232 -7.14 27.14 18.62
CA ALA A 232 -7.51 28.33 19.41
C ALA A 232 -6.81 28.41 20.76
N GLU A 233 -6.76 27.29 21.49
CA GLU A 233 -6.33 27.26 22.90
C GLU A 233 -4.82 26.98 23.01
N THR A 234 -4.30 26.03 22.19
CA THR A 234 -2.93 25.54 22.30
C THR A 234 -1.97 26.36 21.44
N ASN A 235 -2.39 26.75 20.24
CA ASN A 235 -1.53 27.46 19.27
C ASN A 235 -1.83 28.98 19.21
N LEU A 236 -2.49 29.54 20.21
CA LEU A 236 -2.82 30.96 20.33
C LEU A 236 -3.67 31.49 19.16
N GLY A 237 -4.45 30.64 18.53
CA GLY A 237 -5.37 30.98 17.45
C GLY A 237 -4.79 30.89 16.05
N TYR A 238 -5.69 30.95 15.07
CA TYR A 238 -5.38 30.77 13.66
C TYR A 238 -4.31 31.73 13.13
N GLU A 239 -4.32 32.99 13.57
CA GLU A 239 -3.36 34.00 13.07
C GLU A 239 -1.92 33.68 13.49
N GLN A 240 -1.72 33.29 14.76
CA GLN A 240 -0.40 32.91 15.29
C GLN A 240 0.10 31.62 14.64
N ASP A 241 -0.76 30.62 14.50
CA ASP A 241 -0.47 29.37 13.80
C ASP A 241 -0.04 29.65 12.34
N SER A 242 -0.83 30.43 11.63
CA SER A 242 -0.58 30.82 10.25
C SER A 242 0.71 31.65 10.10
N GLN A 243 1.03 32.51 11.07
CA GLN A 243 2.28 33.26 11.09
C GLN A 243 3.48 32.33 11.30
N PHE A 244 3.37 31.36 12.21
CA PHE A 244 4.42 30.36 12.42
C PHE A 244 4.68 29.56 11.13
N GLN A 245 3.62 29.11 10.45
CA GLN A 245 3.74 28.42 9.17
C GLN A 245 4.51 29.27 8.13
N ARG A 246 4.09 30.50 7.92
CA ARG A 246 4.73 31.43 6.96
C ARG A 246 6.19 31.72 7.29
N THR A 247 6.54 31.69 8.59
CA THR A 247 7.88 32.07 9.04
C THR A 247 8.86 30.91 8.98
N TYR A 248 8.40 29.67 9.29
CA TYR A 248 9.31 28.55 9.52
C TYR A 248 9.09 27.33 8.61
N LEU A 249 7.88 27.06 8.12
CA LEU A 249 7.58 25.85 7.35
C LEU A 249 8.00 25.92 5.86
N TYR A 250 9.03 26.70 5.54
CA TYR A 250 9.73 26.61 4.26
C TYR A 250 10.83 25.54 4.27
N GLU A 251 11.28 25.09 5.45
CA GLU A 251 12.16 23.95 5.63
C GLU A 251 11.36 22.64 5.68
N THR A 252 12.02 21.50 5.46
CA THR A 252 11.39 20.18 5.61
C THR A 252 11.10 19.88 7.08
N LEU A 253 10.04 19.12 7.35
CA LEU A 253 9.64 18.80 8.73
C LEU A 253 10.74 18.07 9.53
N PRO A 254 11.51 17.12 8.97
CA PRO A 254 12.67 16.55 9.66
C PRO A 254 13.68 17.61 10.09
N LYS A 255 14.05 18.56 9.24
CA LYS A 255 14.97 19.66 9.62
C LYS A 255 14.42 20.58 10.71
N LEU A 256 13.11 20.82 10.70
CA LEU A 256 12.45 21.60 11.75
C LEU A 256 12.45 20.84 13.08
N LEU A 257 12.30 19.50 13.03
CA LEU A 257 12.45 18.64 14.19
C LEU A 257 13.87 18.70 14.76
N ASP A 258 14.88 18.47 13.93
CA ASP A 258 16.31 18.49 14.31
C ASP A 258 16.74 19.83 14.92
N SER A 259 16.20 20.94 14.40
CA SER A 259 16.46 22.28 14.93
C SER A 259 15.68 22.60 16.22
N GLY A 260 14.86 21.68 16.72
CA GLY A 260 13.98 21.90 17.88
C GLY A 260 12.92 22.96 17.64
N ARG A 261 12.57 23.24 16.39
CA ARG A 261 11.53 24.20 16.03
C ARG A 261 10.13 23.63 16.21
N ILE A 262 9.97 22.33 15.92
CA ILE A 262 8.76 21.55 16.13
C ILE A 262 9.07 20.33 17.00
N LEU A 263 8.06 19.74 17.64
CA LEU A 263 8.20 18.51 18.43
C LEU A 263 7.74 17.29 17.66
N PHE A 264 6.66 17.42 16.91
CA PHE A 264 6.04 16.31 16.16
C PHE A 264 5.87 16.67 14.69
N TYR A 265 5.95 15.65 13.84
CA TYR A 265 5.34 15.68 12.52
C TYR A 265 4.68 14.33 12.22
N MET A 266 3.64 14.34 11.39
CA MET A 266 2.97 13.12 10.94
C MET A 266 3.59 12.61 9.64
N THR A 267 3.69 11.30 9.51
CA THR A 267 4.09 10.62 8.26
C THR A 267 3.35 9.30 8.13
N ASP A 268 3.32 8.73 6.92
CA ASP A 268 2.87 7.35 6.71
C ASP A 268 4.01 6.34 6.91
N SER A 269 3.67 5.07 7.15
CA SER A 269 4.65 4.01 7.39
C SER A 269 5.64 3.82 6.23
N SER A 270 5.20 3.97 4.98
CA SER A 270 6.09 3.84 3.84
C SER A 270 7.17 4.92 3.83
N SER A 271 6.77 6.19 4.03
CA SER A 271 7.69 7.32 4.11
C SER A 271 8.57 7.26 5.36
N LEU A 272 8.01 6.83 6.50
CA LEU A 272 8.72 6.67 7.75
C LEU A 272 9.92 5.74 7.59
N PHE A 273 9.69 4.49 7.16
CA PHE A 273 10.74 3.47 7.12
C PHE A 273 11.73 3.64 5.96
N ARG A 274 11.40 4.38 4.92
CA ARG A 274 12.39 4.80 3.91
C ARG A 274 13.38 5.82 4.46
N ASN A 275 12.94 6.70 5.34
CA ASN A 275 13.76 7.78 5.87
C ASN A 275 14.45 7.43 7.21
N LEU A 276 13.91 6.45 7.97
CA LEU A 276 14.43 6.08 9.29
C LEU A 276 15.83 5.44 9.27
N GLU A 277 16.24 4.82 8.16
CA GLU A 277 17.59 4.21 8.07
C GLU A 277 18.69 5.26 8.21
N GLU A 278 18.42 6.51 7.81
CA GLU A 278 19.36 7.62 7.91
C GLU A 278 19.33 8.35 9.28
N GLN A 279 18.25 8.19 10.07
CA GLN A 279 17.98 8.98 11.30
C GLN A 279 17.63 8.10 12.52
N ALA A 280 17.85 6.80 12.47
CA ALA A 280 17.30 5.83 13.42
C ALA A 280 17.73 6.00 14.90
N GLU A 281 18.81 6.73 15.18
CA GLU A 281 19.31 6.98 16.55
C GLU A 281 18.77 8.29 17.16
N GLU A 282 18.25 9.18 16.33
CA GLU A 282 17.87 10.54 16.74
C GLU A 282 16.37 10.72 16.91
N VAL A 283 15.54 9.87 16.27
CA VAL A 283 14.09 9.97 16.28
C VAL A 283 13.41 8.69 16.73
N ASP A 284 12.23 8.87 17.33
CA ASP A 284 11.32 7.78 17.67
C ASP A 284 9.93 8.05 17.04
N PHE A 285 9.06 7.06 17.05
CA PHE A 285 7.72 7.19 16.47
C PHE A 285 6.66 6.48 17.29
N ARG A 286 5.40 6.88 17.11
CA ARG A 286 4.21 6.16 17.60
C ARG A 286 3.16 6.14 16.51
N TRP A 287 2.44 5.02 16.41
CA TRP A 287 1.27 4.97 15.53
C TRP A 287 0.20 5.91 16.03
N LEU A 288 -0.45 6.62 15.11
CA LEU A 288 -1.48 7.58 15.46
C LEU A 288 -2.84 6.87 15.55
N GLY A 289 -3.55 7.07 16.68
CA GLY A 289 -4.81 6.39 16.94
C GLY A 289 -5.63 7.01 18.06
N ALA A 290 -6.74 6.39 18.41
CA ALA A 290 -7.59 6.71 19.56
C ALA A 290 -8.33 5.46 20.05
N GLU A 291 -8.77 5.46 21.31
CA GLU A 291 -9.59 4.40 21.90
C GLU A 291 -9.05 2.98 21.63
N ASN A 292 -7.74 2.80 21.71
CA ASN A 292 -7.04 1.56 21.41
C ASN A 292 -7.21 1.07 19.95
N ARG A 293 -7.45 1.98 19.01
CA ARG A 293 -7.55 1.71 17.57
C ARG A 293 -6.58 2.55 16.76
N ILE A 294 -5.95 1.91 15.80
CA ILE A 294 -5.03 2.51 14.82
C ILE A 294 -5.67 2.31 13.46
N PRO A 295 -6.22 3.37 12.83
CA PRO A 295 -6.76 3.23 11.50
C PRO A 295 -5.64 3.05 10.49
N ALA A 296 -5.75 2.00 9.67
CA ALA A 296 -4.95 1.85 8.47
C ALA A 296 -5.32 2.94 7.46
N ASP A 297 -4.36 3.29 6.62
CA ASP A 297 -4.63 4.19 5.51
C ASP A 297 -5.61 3.53 4.53
N GLU A 298 -6.49 4.33 3.96
CA GLU A 298 -7.54 3.82 3.07
C GLU A 298 -6.99 3.37 1.70
N GLU A 299 -5.75 3.74 1.36
CA GLU A 299 -5.06 3.31 0.13
C GLU A 299 -4.47 1.91 0.26
N VAL A 300 -5.33 0.92 0.46
CA VAL A 300 -4.95 -0.49 0.46
C VAL A 300 -4.72 -0.98 -0.96
N LEU A 301 -3.63 -1.72 -1.18
CA LEU A 301 -3.36 -2.35 -2.47
C LEU A 301 -4.07 -3.69 -2.57
N TYR A 302 -4.81 -3.87 -3.65
CA TYR A 302 -5.52 -5.11 -3.95
C TYR A 302 -5.06 -5.74 -5.25
N PHE A 303 -5.00 -7.07 -5.28
CA PHE A 303 -4.97 -7.84 -6.51
C PHE A 303 -6.36 -8.25 -6.94
N GLY A 304 -6.60 -8.22 -8.27
CA GLY A 304 -7.81 -8.79 -8.87
C GLY A 304 -7.53 -9.37 -10.25
N ILE A 305 -8.26 -10.44 -10.62
CA ILE A 305 -8.23 -11.04 -11.95
C ILE A 305 -9.42 -10.50 -12.73
N PRO A 306 -9.21 -9.67 -13.78
CA PRO A 306 -10.32 -9.18 -14.59
C PRO A 306 -11.09 -10.29 -15.27
N ARG A 307 -12.42 -10.17 -15.39
CA ARG A 307 -13.29 -11.15 -16.07
C ARG A 307 -12.89 -11.42 -17.54
N GLY A 308 -12.20 -10.46 -18.15
CA GLY A 308 -11.66 -10.57 -19.51
C GLY A 308 -10.27 -11.20 -19.62
N SER A 309 -9.66 -11.65 -18.50
CA SER A 309 -8.32 -12.25 -18.50
C SER A 309 -8.25 -13.44 -19.45
N ARG A 310 -7.18 -13.49 -20.24
CA ARG A 310 -6.87 -14.57 -21.19
C ARG A 310 -6.04 -15.67 -20.54
N ASN A 311 -5.34 -15.37 -19.44
CA ASN A 311 -4.45 -16.31 -18.77
C ASN A 311 -4.74 -16.45 -17.26
N ARG A 312 -6.01 -16.72 -16.91
CA ARG A 312 -6.50 -16.86 -15.53
C ARG A 312 -5.73 -17.88 -14.70
N ARG A 313 -5.28 -18.99 -15.34
CA ARG A 313 -4.52 -20.03 -14.63
C ARG A 313 -3.16 -19.50 -14.19
N GLY A 314 -2.43 -18.80 -15.07
CA GLY A 314 -1.17 -18.18 -14.73
C GLY A 314 -1.31 -17.05 -13.70
N ALA A 315 -2.38 -16.23 -13.81
CA ALA A 315 -2.69 -15.22 -12.82
C ALA A 315 -2.93 -15.82 -11.42
N ARG A 316 -3.71 -16.92 -11.32
CA ARG A 316 -3.91 -17.62 -10.04
C ARG A 316 -2.63 -18.24 -9.48
N LEU A 317 -1.78 -18.79 -10.34
CA LEU A 317 -0.49 -19.33 -9.92
C LEU A 317 0.39 -18.23 -9.32
N PHE A 318 0.47 -17.06 -9.98
CA PHE A 318 1.19 -15.90 -9.45
C PHE A 318 0.62 -15.44 -8.10
N LEU A 319 -0.70 -15.35 -7.95
CA LEU A 319 -1.33 -15.02 -6.67
C LEU A 319 -1.02 -16.05 -5.59
N THR A 320 -1.13 -17.34 -5.90
CA THR A 320 -0.78 -18.40 -4.94
C THR A 320 0.65 -18.27 -4.43
N TRP A 321 1.60 -17.98 -5.33
CA TRP A 321 2.99 -17.76 -4.99
C TRP A 321 3.19 -16.48 -4.17
N MET A 322 2.57 -15.36 -4.57
CA MET A 322 2.70 -14.04 -3.91
C MET A 322 2.23 -14.06 -2.45
N PHE A 323 1.19 -14.85 -2.16
CA PHE A 323 0.59 -14.92 -0.82
C PHE A 323 1.10 -16.10 0.02
N GLN A 324 2.28 -16.66 -0.29
CA GLN A 324 2.99 -17.54 0.63
C GLN A 324 3.84 -16.68 1.60
N PRO A 325 3.80 -16.93 2.91
CA PRO A 325 4.62 -16.18 3.87
C PRO A 325 6.11 -16.22 3.55
N GLU A 326 6.62 -17.38 3.14
CA GLU A 326 8.03 -17.58 2.75
C GLU A 326 8.41 -16.75 1.53
N THR A 327 7.49 -16.64 0.56
CA THR A 327 7.68 -15.77 -0.60
C THR A 327 7.82 -14.33 -0.17
N GLN A 328 6.90 -13.83 0.67
CA GLN A 328 6.95 -12.45 1.10
C GLN A 328 8.17 -12.15 1.99
N GLY A 329 8.59 -13.09 2.84
CA GLY A 329 9.87 -13.00 3.56
C GLY A 329 11.04 -12.82 2.59
N ARG A 330 11.11 -13.64 1.52
CA ARG A 330 12.15 -13.51 0.51
C ARG A 330 12.06 -12.20 -0.30
N LEU A 331 10.87 -11.69 -0.57
CA LEU A 331 10.68 -10.40 -1.24
C LEU A 331 11.19 -9.23 -0.39
N LEU A 332 11.02 -9.27 0.93
CA LEU A 332 11.61 -8.28 1.85
C LEU A 332 13.15 -8.28 1.77
N GLU A 333 13.78 -9.48 1.74
CA GLU A 333 15.21 -9.59 1.55
C GLU A 333 15.68 -9.04 0.18
N ILE A 334 14.95 -9.35 -0.90
CA ILE A 334 15.22 -8.84 -2.25
C ILE A 334 15.16 -7.31 -2.28
N ASN A 335 14.20 -6.69 -1.59
CA ASN A 335 14.14 -5.23 -1.50
C ASN A 335 15.42 -4.64 -0.92
N GLN A 336 15.98 -5.26 0.13
CA GLN A 336 17.25 -4.84 0.74
C GLN A 336 18.45 -5.13 -0.17
N GLU A 337 18.57 -6.35 -0.70
CA GLU A 337 19.66 -6.76 -1.58
C GLU A 337 19.79 -5.85 -2.81
N LYS A 338 18.64 -5.49 -3.40
CA LYS A 338 18.56 -4.60 -4.56
C LYS A 338 18.52 -3.11 -4.19
N ARG A 339 18.51 -2.77 -2.91
CA ARG A 339 18.38 -1.40 -2.39
C ARG A 339 17.20 -0.65 -3.04
N LEU A 340 16.05 -1.30 -3.08
CA LEU A 340 14.85 -0.67 -3.62
C LEU A 340 14.38 0.41 -2.65
N ASP A 341 14.05 1.58 -3.18
CA ASP A 341 13.44 2.66 -2.40
C ASP A 341 11.96 2.35 -2.13
N THR A 342 11.72 1.30 -1.34
CA THR A 342 10.39 0.83 -0.97
C THR A 342 10.37 0.24 0.43
N PHE A 343 9.30 0.48 1.16
CA PHE A 343 9.04 -0.16 2.45
C PHE A 343 8.22 -1.45 2.27
N GLY A 344 8.60 -2.49 2.96
CA GLY A 344 7.78 -3.69 3.13
C GLY A 344 7.39 -4.38 1.82
N ILE A 345 6.13 -4.79 1.72
CA ILE A 345 5.56 -5.46 0.55
C ILE A 345 4.83 -4.44 -0.32
N ALA A 346 5.38 -4.15 -1.48
CA ALA A 346 4.81 -3.17 -2.43
C ALA A 346 4.48 -1.82 -1.77
N GLY A 347 5.38 -1.33 -0.92
CA GLY A 347 5.26 -0.03 -0.26
C GLY A 347 4.41 -0.01 1.01
N GLY A 348 4.19 -1.16 1.68
CA GLY A 348 3.39 -1.19 2.91
C GLY A 348 3.60 -2.46 3.76
N PHE A 349 2.90 -2.52 4.87
CA PHE A 349 2.76 -3.75 5.66
C PHE A 349 2.03 -4.82 4.87
N SER A 350 2.41 -6.08 5.06
CA SER A 350 1.73 -7.21 4.43
C SER A 350 0.28 -7.34 4.91
N SER A 351 -0.59 -7.80 4.03
CA SER A 351 -1.92 -8.28 4.44
C SER A 351 -1.89 -9.62 5.20
N LEU A 352 -0.74 -10.32 5.20
CA LEU A 352 -0.53 -11.55 5.95
C LEU A 352 0.04 -11.23 7.34
N ARG A 353 -0.70 -11.59 8.40
CA ARG A 353 -0.31 -11.29 9.79
C ARG A 353 1.06 -11.85 10.15
N ILE A 354 1.28 -13.12 9.83
CA ILE A 354 2.51 -13.83 10.16
C ILE A 354 3.76 -13.16 9.55
N VAL A 355 3.63 -12.54 8.38
CA VAL A 355 4.72 -11.82 7.71
C VAL A 355 5.09 -10.56 8.51
N ASN A 356 4.09 -9.78 8.94
CA ASN A 356 4.33 -8.60 9.76
C ASN A 356 4.93 -8.94 11.12
N GLU A 357 4.45 -10.01 11.76
CA GLU A 357 4.89 -10.41 13.10
C GLU A 357 6.31 -10.99 13.10
N ARG A 358 6.69 -11.75 12.06
CA ARG A 358 7.95 -12.52 12.03
C ARG A 358 9.00 -11.96 11.09
N GLU A 359 8.62 -11.57 9.87
CA GLU A 359 9.58 -11.18 8.85
C GLU A 359 9.91 -9.69 8.90
N PHE A 360 8.91 -8.81 9.12
CA PHE A 360 9.15 -7.37 9.19
C PHE A 360 10.17 -6.98 10.26
N PRO A 361 10.11 -7.46 11.52
CA PRO A 361 11.09 -7.07 12.55
C PRO A 361 12.51 -7.58 12.28
N ARG A 362 12.69 -8.59 11.42
CA ARG A 362 14.01 -9.06 10.99
C ARG A 362 14.68 -8.06 10.04
N VAL A 363 13.86 -7.41 9.22
CA VAL A 363 14.30 -6.44 8.20
C VAL A 363 14.29 -5.03 8.77
N TYR A 364 13.25 -4.66 9.48
CA TYR A 364 13.03 -3.33 10.09
C TYR A 364 13.09 -3.46 11.61
N ARG A 365 14.28 -3.38 12.21
CA ARG A 365 14.48 -3.59 13.66
C ARG A 365 13.67 -2.66 14.54
N GLN A 366 13.37 -1.46 14.06
CA GLN A 366 12.55 -0.46 14.74
C GLN A 366 11.10 -0.94 14.97
N LEU A 367 10.64 -1.95 14.22
CA LEU A 367 9.32 -2.58 14.38
C LEU A 367 9.26 -3.64 15.48
N LEU A 368 10.39 -4.03 16.07
CA LEU A 368 10.39 -5.02 17.14
C LEU A 368 9.56 -4.53 18.32
N GLY A 369 8.49 -5.26 18.66
CA GLY A 369 7.53 -4.87 19.68
C GLY A 369 6.63 -3.69 19.34
N ARG A 370 6.59 -3.27 18.05
CA ARG A 370 5.80 -2.12 17.56
C ARG A 370 4.83 -2.48 16.42
N ILE A 371 4.69 -3.75 16.11
CA ILE A 371 3.61 -4.22 15.23
C ILE A 371 2.31 -4.19 16.02
N PRO A 372 1.30 -3.41 15.60
CA PRO A 372 0.02 -3.41 16.31
C PRO A 372 -0.66 -4.77 16.20
N PRO A 373 -1.23 -5.28 17.30
CA PRO A 373 -2.05 -6.48 17.26
C PRO A 373 -3.31 -6.23 16.41
N GLU A 374 -3.84 -7.30 15.84
CA GLU A 374 -4.97 -7.25 14.89
C GLU A 374 -6.18 -6.48 15.42
N GLU A 375 -6.50 -6.68 16.69
CA GLU A 375 -7.65 -6.05 17.36
C GLU A 375 -7.53 -4.53 17.51
N MET A 376 -6.32 -3.98 17.39
CA MET A 376 -6.10 -2.54 17.37
C MET A 376 -6.26 -1.94 15.97
N LEU A 377 -6.18 -2.76 14.91
CA LEU A 377 -6.25 -2.25 13.55
C LEU A 377 -7.69 -2.06 13.09
N SER A 378 -7.97 -0.94 12.46
CA SER A 378 -9.23 -0.70 11.78
C SER A 378 -9.00 -0.34 10.32
N PHE A 379 -9.86 -0.87 9.44
CA PHE A 379 -9.71 -0.72 8.00
C PHE A 379 -10.89 0.01 7.39
N SER A 380 -10.60 0.90 6.45
CA SER A 380 -11.60 1.72 5.77
C SER A 380 -12.54 0.86 4.92
N LYS A 381 -13.77 1.33 4.76
CA LYS A 381 -14.74 0.78 3.80
C LYS A 381 -14.32 1.12 2.37
N ALA A 382 -14.99 0.49 1.40
CA ALA A 382 -14.77 0.80 -0.02
C ALA A 382 -15.02 2.29 -0.31
N LEU A 383 -14.18 2.86 -1.15
CA LEU A 383 -14.21 4.24 -1.60
C LEU A 383 -14.21 4.29 -3.14
N PRO A 384 -14.67 5.39 -3.75
CA PRO A 384 -14.71 5.51 -5.20
C PRO A 384 -13.32 5.33 -5.85
N VAL A 385 -13.28 4.87 -7.08
CA VAL A 385 -12.04 4.60 -7.83
C VAL A 385 -11.14 5.84 -8.01
N ASN A 386 -11.72 7.02 -7.98
CA ASN A 386 -11.04 8.31 -8.06
C ASN A 386 -10.87 9.00 -6.69
N TRP A 387 -11.03 8.24 -5.60
CA TRP A 387 -10.98 8.80 -4.24
C TRP A 387 -9.67 9.52 -3.93
N GLY A 388 -8.54 9.00 -4.38
CA GLY A 388 -7.24 9.65 -4.17
C GLY A 388 -7.23 11.10 -4.67
N GLU A 389 -7.83 11.36 -5.84
CA GLU A 389 -7.96 12.70 -6.41
C GLU A 389 -9.00 13.54 -5.68
N GLN A 390 -10.19 12.97 -5.41
CA GLN A 390 -11.24 13.65 -4.64
C GLN A 390 -10.73 14.06 -3.25
N LYS A 391 -10.04 13.17 -2.55
CA LYS A 391 -9.44 13.47 -1.24
C LYS A 391 -8.47 14.65 -1.35
N LYS A 392 -7.53 14.58 -2.29
CA LYS A 392 -6.49 15.60 -2.47
C LYS A 392 -7.04 16.95 -2.90
N GLN A 393 -7.97 16.96 -3.85
CA GLN A 393 -8.44 18.21 -4.49
C GLN A 393 -9.65 18.83 -3.80
N ILE A 394 -10.45 18.03 -3.07
CA ILE A 394 -11.71 18.50 -2.46
C ILE A 394 -11.70 18.32 -0.96
N VAL A 395 -11.57 17.06 -0.46
CA VAL A 395 -11.83 16.75 0.95
C VAL A 395 -10.82 17.43 1.86
N ILE A 396 -9.52 17.32 1.57
CA ILE A 396 -8.46 17.93 2.40
C ILE A 396 -8.56 19.46 2.41
N PRO A 397 -8.66 20.19 1.27
CA PRO A 397 -8.86 21.64 1.29
C PRO A 397 -10.16 22.08 1.96
N TRP A 398 -11.21 21.28 1.80
CA TRP A 398 -12.48 21.55 2.48
C TRP A 398 -12.35 21.37 4.00
N LEU A 399 -11.67 20.32 4.49
CA LEU A 399 -11.43 20.11 5.93
C LEU A 399 -10.72 21.29 6.58
N VAL A 400 -9.72 21.88 5.91
CA VAL A 400 -9.07 23.11 6.38
C VAL A 400 -10.09 24.25 6.54
N SER A 401 -10.96 24.43 5.55
CA SER A 401 -12.02 25.44 5.60
C SER A 401 -13.08 25.13 6.65
N TYR A 402 -13.44 23.86 6.82
CA TYR A 402 -14.43 23.38 7.80
C TYR A 402 -13.97 23.58 9.24
N VAL A 403 -12.74 23.21 9.58
CA VAL A 403 -12.15 23.37 10.91
C VAL A 403 -11.99 24.87 11.26
N THR A 404 -11.71 25.70 10.26
CA THR A 404 -11.58 27.16 10.47
C THR A 404 -12.90 27.93 10.35
N GLY A 405 -14.05 27.23 10.28
CA GLY A 405 -15.39 27.83 10.28
C GLY A 405 -15.78 28.53 8.97
N ARG A 406 -15.12 28.21 7.85
CA ARG A 406 -15.34 28.85 6.53
C ARG A 406 -16.14 27.97 5.55
N ALA A 407 -16.49 26.75 5.94
CA ALA A 407 -17.25 25.82 5.13
C ALA A 407 -18.17 24.96 5.99
N ASP A 408 -19.20 24.38 5.37
CA ASP A 408 -20.12 23.40 5.94
C ASP A 408 -20.10 22.09 5.15
N GLU A 409 -20.87 21.09 5.60
CA GLU A 409 -20.92 19.77 4.96
C GLU A 409 -21.73 19.78 3.66
N GLU A 410 -22.66 20.72 3.47
CA GLU A 410 -23.40 20.86 2.23
C GLU A 410 -22.48 21.21 1.06
N LEU A 411 -21.51 22.11 1.32
CA LEU A 411 -20.47 22.46 0.33
C LEU A 411 -19.60 21.25 -0.05
N LEU A 412 -19.27 20.36 0.91
CA LEU A 412 -18.53 19.12 0.60
C LEU A 412 -19.34 18.21 -0.31
N SER A 413 -20.61 17.97 0.04
CA SER A 413 -21.53 17.14 -0.74
C SER A 413 -21.65 17.64 -2.18
N GLN A 414 -21.84 18.94 -2.35
CA GLN A 414 -21.94 19.57 -3.67
C GLN A 414 -20.66 19.39 -4.48
N ARG A 415 -19.50 19.69 -3.91
CA ARG A 415 -18.20 19.58 -4.60
C ARG A 415 -17.86 18.14 -5.00
N LEU A 416 -18.21 17.15 -4.17
CA LEU A 416 -17.98 15.74 -4.50
C LEU A 416 -18.90 15.27 -5.64
N MET A 417 -20.16 15.77 -5.71
CA MET A 417 -21.07 15.47 -6.81
C MET A 417 -20.65 16.14 -8.14
N GLU A 418 -20.08 17.33 -8.08
CA GLU A 418 -19.62 18.08 -9.25
C GLU A 418 -18.26 17.60 -9.77
N PHE A 419 -17.52 16.81 -8.97
CA PHE A 419 -16.19 16.35 -9.35
C PHE A 419 -16.23 15.44 -10.55
N ARG A 420 -15.58 15.87 -11.62
CA ARG A 420 -15.31 15.04 -12.80
C ARG A 420 -13.82 14.73 -12.80
N SER A 421 -13.48 13.43 -12.86
CA SER A 421 -12.09 13.05 -13.12
C SER A 421 -11.60 13.70 -14.41
N PRO A 422 -10.40 14.27 -14.43
CA PRO A 422 -9.82 14.91 -15.62
C PRO A 422 -9.64 13.94 -16.80
#